data_a5829927a4c05c0b44fa279997ffbd8a
#
_entry.id   a5829927a4c05c0b44fa279997ffbd8a
#
_cell.length_a   1.000
_cell.length_b   1.000
_cell.length_c   1.000
_cell.angle_alpha   90.00
_cell.angle_beta   90.00
_cell.angle_gamma   90.00
#
_symmetry.space_group_name_H-M   'P 1'
#
loop_
_entity.id
_entity.type
_entity.pdbx_description
1 polymer ?
#
loop_
_entity_poly.entity_id
_entity_poly.type
_entity_poly.pdbx_seq_one_letter_code
_entity_poly.pdbx_strand_id
1 'polypeptide(L)'
;MLLVEDNAGDAGLVQEMLEAVDGDRYRFDVVHVNRLSEAVDRLGRDDIDVILLDLGLPDAIGPDALTAIQPYSGRTPIVVLTGRDDEAIATACIGLGAQDYLSKGDIRPIPLRRSINYAIDRSNEREIRDLREMLDRYREMSTTADADPSHNAIPRLRERQPQAFGCWVESYAAVLRRHFDRLVVQIDKPREEMSRIVSELGQQGAGPRDLLDIHVSALDRVSGDGNSVKARTMALEGRLVALEMMGLLVDYYRVRKSAGIR
;
A
#
# COMPACT_ATOMS: atom_id res chain seq x y z
N MET A 1 -15.91 -3.79 -0.20
CA MET A 1 -15.86 -5.23 0.12
C MET A 1 -16.39 -6.03 -1.08
N LEU A 2 -15.74 -7.14 -1.42
CA LEU A 2 -16.18 -8.08 -2.47
C LEU A 2 -16.79 -9.33 -1.83
N LEU A 3 -18.06 -9.62 -2.13
CA LEU A 3 -18.75 -10.85 -1.74
C LEU A 3 -18.85 -11.77 -2.96
N VAL A 4 -18.25 -12.95 -2.86
CA VAL A 4 -18.27 -13.99 -3.91
C VAL A 4 -19.15 -15.13 -3.41
N GLU A 5 -20.38 -15.22 -3.93
CA GLU A 5 -21.42 -16.13 -3.45
C GLU A 5 -22.42 -16.39 -4.58
N ASP A 6 -22.62 -17.62 -4.98
CA ASP A 6 -23.54 -17.98 -6.08
C ASP A 6 -25.01 -18.07 -5.66
N ASN A 7 -25.26 -18.30 -4.37
CA ASN A 7 -26.61 -18.35 -3.81
C ASN A 7 -27.09 -16.94 -3.44
N ALA A 8 -28.04 -16.39 -4.18
CA ALA A 8 -28.60 -15.08 -3.93
C ALA A 8 -29.26 -14.94 -2.54
N GLY A 9 -29.77 -16.01 -1.96
CA GLY A 9 -30.35 -16.03 -0.60
C GLY A 9 -29.27 -15.85 0.47
N ASP A 10 -28.17 -16.57 0.35
CA ASP A 10 -27.03 -16.47 1.25
C ASP A 10 -26.35 -15.10 1.13
N ALA A 11 -26.21 -14.60 -0.09
CA ALA A 11 -25.68 -13.27 -0.36
C ALA A 11 -26.55 -12.16 0.27
N GLY A 12 -27.87 -12.24 0.13
CA GLY A 12 -28.83 -11.30 0.75
C GLY A 12 -28.76 -11.36 2.28
N LEU A 13 -28.66 -12.55 2.87
CA LEU A 13 -28.53 -12.74 4.31
C LEU A 13 -27.23 -12.09 4.85
N VAL A 14 -26.09 -12.28 4.16
CA VAL A 14 -24.81 -11.64 4.52
C VAL A 14 -24.93 -10.12 4.47
N GLN A 15 -25.55 -9.55 3.43
CA GLN A 15 -25.76 -8.10 3.32
C GLN A 15 -26.63 -7.55 4.43
N GLU A 16 -27.76 -8.21 4.74
CA GLU A 16 -28.66 -7.83 5.85
C GLU A 16 -27.91 -7.87 7.19
N MET A 17 -27.11 -8.91 7.44
CA MET A 17 -26.30 -9.01 8.66
C MET A 17 -25.26 -7.90 8.79
N LEU A 18 -24.68 -7.44 7.68
CA LEU A 18 -23.73 -6.35 7.68
C LEU A 18 -24.38 -4.98 7.94
N GLU A 19 -25.63 -4.80 7.54
CA GLU A 19 -26.42 -3.60 7.77
C GLU A 19 -27.01 -3.55 9.19
N ALA A 20 -27.27 -4.71 9.80
CA ALA A 20 -27.99 -4.83 11.09
C ALA A 20 -27.23 -4.30 12.32
N VAL A 21 -25.97 -3.92 12.21
CA VAL A 21 -25.13 -3.46 13.33
C VAL A 21 -24.79 -1.98 13.15
N ASP A 22 -25.44 -1.11 13.94
CA ASP A 22 -25.13 0.31 14.01
C ASP A 22 -23.91 0.60 14.90
N GLY A 23 -23.14 1.65 14.53
CA GLY A 23 -22.07 2.18 15.39
C GLY A 23 -20.70 1.50 15.24
N ASP A 24 -20.50 0.69 14.22
CA ASP A 24 -19.24 0.02 13.98
C ASP A 24 -18.21 0.94 13.26
N ARG A 25 -16.93 0.55 13.35
CA ARG A 25 -15.78 1.27 12.84
C ARG A 25 -15.78 1.38 11.30
N TYR A 26 -16.33 0.38 10.59
CA TYR A 26 -16.39 0.30 9.15
C TYR A 26 -17.83 0.25 8.62
N ARG A 27 -18.08 1.01 7.55
CA ARG A 27 -19.25 0.80 6.67
C ARG A 27 -18.79 0.00 5.48
N PHE A 28 -19.59 -1.02 5.11
CA PHE A 28 -19.26 -1.90 3.99
C PHE A 28 -20.10 -1.51 2.77
N ASP A 29 -19.42 -1.12 1.70
CA ASP A 29 -20.00 -1.07 0.36
C ASP A 29 -19.76 -2.43 -0.30
N VAL A 30 -20.84 -3.19 -0.50
CA VAL A 30 -20.77 -4.60 -0.91
C VAL A 30 -20.92 -4.72 -2.42
N VAL A 31 -19.87 -5.17 -3.08
CA VAL A 31 -19.91 -5.63 -4.48
C VAL A 31 -20.15 -7.14 -4.47
N HIS A 32 -21.28 -7.59 -4.97
CA HIS A 32 -21.63 -9.02 -5.03
C HIS A 32 -21.39 -9.57 -6.44
N VAL A 33 -20.78 -10.75 -6.51
CA VAL A 33 -20.56 -11.53 -7.72
C VAL A 33 -20.87 -13.01 -7.47
N ASN A 34 -21.29 -13.73 -8.51
CA ASN A 34 -21.76 -15.10 -8.40
C ASN A 34 -20.71 -16.16 -8.79
N ARG A 35 -19.55 -15.71 -9.28
CA ARG A 35 -18.49 -16.60 -9.81
C ARG A 35 -17.12 -16.07 -9.44
N LEU A 36 -16.17 -16.99 -9.32
CA LEU A 36 -14.77 -16.65 -9.07
C LEU A 36 -14.18 -15.83 -10.24
N SER A 37 -14.52 -16.17 -11.48
CA SER A 37 -14.07 -15.43 -12.66
C SER A 37 -14.51 -13.96 -12.64
N GLU A 38 -15.72 -13.66 -12.19
CA GLU A 38 -16.22 -12.29 -12.02
C GLU A 38 -15.46 -11.56 -10.90
N ALA A 39 -15.12 -12.29 -9.81
CA ALA A 39 -14.34 -11.74 -8.71
C ALA A 39 -12.94 -11.31 -9.17
N VAL A 40 -12.27 -12.12 -9.98
CA VAL A 40 -10.96 -11.80 -10.56
C VAL A 40 -11.03 -10.53 -11.41
N ASP A 41 -12.08 -10.39 -12.25
CA ASP A 41 -12.30 -9.19 -13.06
C ASP A 41 -12.51 -7.93 -12.21
N ARG A 42 -13.20 -8.05 -11.07
CA ARG A 42 -13.41 -6.94 -10.13
C ARG A 42 -12.14 -6.53 -9.41
N LEU A 43 -11.35 -7.49 -8.94
CA LEU A 43 -10.07 -7.23 -8.28
C LEU A 43 -9.07 -6.49 -9.18
N GLY A 44 -9.19 -6.62 -10.49
CA GLY A 44 -8.37 -5.89 -11.46
C GLY A 44 -8.81 -4.43 -11.69
N ARG A 45 -10.01 -4.02 -11.23
CA ARG A 45 -10.61 -2.71 -11.55
C ARG A 45 -11.01 -1.88 -10.35
N ASP A 46 -11.36 -2.54 -9.24
CA ASP A 46 -11.99 -1.91 -8.08
C ASP A 46 -11.04 -1.98 -6.87
N ASP A 47 -11.04 -0.94 -6.03
CA ASP A 47 -10.37 -0.96 -4.74
C ASP A 47 -11.18 -1.79 -3.74
N ILE A 48 -10.73 -3.00 -3.47
CA ILE A 48 -11.38 -3.95 -2.57
C ILE A 48 -10.57 -4.08 -1.27
N ASP A 49 -11.19 -3.75 -0.13
CA ASP A 49 -10.55 -3.82 1.20
C ASP A 49 -10.59 -5.22 1.82
N VAL A 50 -11.58 -6.05 1.46
CA VAL A 50 -11.75 -7.42 1.95
C VAL A 50 -12.56 -8.25 0.98
N ILE A 51 -12.22 -9.54 0.86
CA ILE A 51 -12.95 -10.53 0.08
C ILE A 51 -13.64 -11.49 1.05
N LEU A 52 -14.95 -11.67 0.88
CA LEU A 52 -15.72 -12.72 1.51
C LEU A 52 -16.01 -13.79 0.45
N LEU A 53 -15.42 -14.98 0.59
CA LEU A 53 -15.35 -16.00 -0.44
C LEU A 53 -16.11 -17.25 -0.03
N ASP A 54 -17.16 -17.61 -0.74
CA ASP A 54 -17.78 -18.92 -0.65
C ASP A 54 -16.91 -20.00 -1.33
N LEU A 55 -16.85 -21.18 -0.71
CA LEU A 55 -16.12 -22.32 -1.26
C LEU A 55 -17.00 -23.23 -2.16
N GLY A 56 -18.28 -22.95 -2.30
CA GLY A 56 -19.22 -23.73 -3.10
C GLY A 56 -19.54 -23.16 -4.47
N LEU A 57 -18.62 -22.38 -5.06
CA LEU A 57 -18.87 -21.67 -6.33
C LEU A 57 -18.98 -22.62 -7.53
N PRO A 58 -19.78 -22.28 -8.55
CA PRO A 58 -20.00 -23.14 -9.73
C PRO A 58 -18.75 -23.33 -10.61
N ASP A 59 -17.79 -22.39 -10.53
CA ASP A 59 -16.54 -22.40 -11.31
C ASP A 59 -15.29 -22.70 -10.48
N ALA A 60 -15.41 -22.87 -9.14
CA ALA A 60 -14.31 -23.29 -8.27
C ALA A 60 -14.83 -23.84 -6.93
N ILE A 61 -14.40 -25.02 -6.53
CA ILE A 61 -14.92 -25.73 -5.35
C ILE A 61 -13.83 -25.88 -4.29
N GLY A 62 -14.19 -25.67 -3.02
CA GLY A 62 -13.31 -25.90 -1.88
C GLY A 62 -12.06 -25.01 -1.88
N PRO A 63 -10.92 -25.52 -1.38
CA PRO A 63 -9.67 -24.76 -1.29
C PRO A 63 -9.12 -24.29 -2.64
N ASP A 64 -9.55 -24.90 -3.76
CA ASP A 64 -9.14 -24.47 -5.10
C ASP A 64 -9.66 -23.07 -5.43
N ALA A 65 -10.83 -22.68 -4.92
CA ALA A 65 -11.35 -21.33 -5.07
C ALA A 65 -10.40 -20.29 -4.44
N LEU A 66 -9.93 -20.57 -3.23
CA LEU A 66 -8.97 -19.72 -2.54
C LEU A 66 -7.64 -19.63 -3.31
N THR A 67 -7.10 -20.78 -3.71
CA THR A 67 -5.82 -20.85 -4.45
C THR A 67 -5.90 -20.09 -5.78
N ALA A 68 -7.03 -20.15 -6.47
CA ALA A 68 -7.24 -19.51 -7.76
C ALA A 68 -7.40 -17.98 -7.65
N ILE A 69 -7.97 -17.44 -6.56
CA ILE A 69 -8.14 -16.00 -6.37
C ILE A 69 -6.90 -15.31 -5.81
N GLN A 70 -6.06 -16.01 -5.05
CA GLN A 70 -4.89 -15.44 -4.38
C GLN A 70 -3.93 -14.65 -5.27
N PRO A 71 -3.56 -15.09 -6.48
CA PRO A 71 -2.69 -14.32 -7.36
C PRO A 71 -3.24 -12.93 -7.72
N TYR A 72 -4.55 -12.75 -7.66
CA TYR A 72 -5.26 -11.53 -8.02
C TYR A 72 -5.65 -10.67 -6.82
N SER A 73 -5.73 -11.27 -5.62
CA SER A 73 -6.11 -10.55 -4.40
C SER A 73 -5.01 -9.62 -3.88
N GLY A 74 -3.75 -9.82 -4.30
CA GLY A 74 -2.63 -9.03 -3.82
C GLY A 74 -2.49 -9.10 -2.30
N ARG A 75 -2.78 -7.99 -1.62
CA ARG A 75 -2.78 -7.90 -0.15
C ARG A 75 -4.17 -7.87 0.47
N THR A 76 -5.21 -7.90 -0.35
CA THR A 76 -6.59 -7.89 0.12
C THR A 76 -6.88 -9.14 0.93
N PRO A 77 -7.30 -9.01 2.21
CA PRO A 77 -7.58 -10.15 3.07
C PRO A 77 -8.79 -10.93 2.56
N ILE A 78 -8.71 -12.27 2.70
CA ILE A 78 -9.78 -13.18 2.30
C ILE A 78 -10.33 -13.86 3.54
N VAL A 79 -11.64 -13.71 3.78
CA VAL A 79 -12.42 -14.45 4.76
C VAL A 79 -13.28 -15.48 4.02
N VAL A 80 -13.18 -16.74 4.42
CA VAL A 80 -13.83 -17.84 3.72
C VAL A 80 -15.19 -18.16 4.36
N LEU A 81 -16.20 -18.38 3.54
CA LEU A 81 -17.51 -18.94 3.94
C LEU A 81 -17.52 -20.43 3.64
N THR A 82 -17.87 -21.25 4.62
CA THR A 82 -17.90 -22.73 4.50
C THR A 82 -19.26 -23.30 4.86
N GLY A 83 -19.61 -24.46 4.31
CA GLY A 83 -20.74 -25.26 4.78
C GLY A 83 -20.53 -25.84 6.19
N ARG A 84 -21.58 -26.41 6.79
CA ARG A 84 -21.56 -26.89 8.19
C ARG A 84 -20.55 -27.99 8.51
N ASP A 85 -20.16 -28.81 7.53
CA ASP A 85 -19.37 -30.05 7.77
C ASP A 85 -17.92 -29.92 7.31
N ASP A 86 -17.42 -28.71 7.02
CA ASP A 86 -16.15 -28.48 6.33
C ASP A 86 -15.02 -27.93 7.24
N GLU A 87 -15.01 -28.27 8.54
CA GLU A 87 -13.98 -27.75 9.48
C GLU A 87 -12.54 -28.10 9.03
N ALA A 88 -12.37 -29.30 8.44
CA ALA A 88 -11.08 -29.70 7.89
C ALA A 88 -10.67 -28.82 6.68
N ILE A 89 -11.63 -28.50 5.82
CA ILE A 89 -11.43 -27.62 4.66
C ILE A 89 -11.16 -26.19 5.13
N ALA A 90 -11.91 -25.71 6.12
CA ALA A 90 -11.72 -24.39 6.73
C ALA A 90 -10.30 -24.24 7.30
N THR A 91 -9.81 -25.24 8.05
CA THR A 91 -8.45 -25.27 8.59
C THR A 91 -7.40 -25.29 7.47
N ALA A 92 -7.63 -26.06 6.40
CA ALA A 92 -6.76 -26.07 5.24
C ALA A 92 -6.68 -24.70 4.55
N CYS A 93 -7.81 -23.98 4.45
CA CYS A 93 -7.85 -22.63 3.89
C CYS A 93 -7.03 -21.61 4.70
N ILE A 94 -7.01 -21.71 6.02
CA ILE A 94 -6.11 -20.89 6.87
C ILE A 94 -4.64 -21.19 6.52
N GLY A 95 -4.28 -22.45 6.39
CA GLY A 95 -2.93 -22.88 5.97
C GLY A 95 -2.55 -22.38 4.57
N LEU A 96 -3.53 -22.22 3.70
CA LEU A 96 -3.37 -21.65 2.35
C LEU A 96 -3.39 -20.11 2.32
N GLY A 97 -3.62 -19.42 3.44
CA GLY A 97 -3.50 -17.98 3.55
C GLY A 97 -4.80 -17.21 3.68
N ALA A 98 -5.94 -17.86 3.88
CA ALA A 98 -7.15 -17.17 4.33
C ALA A 98 -6.90 -16.56 5.71
N GLN A 99 -7.46 -15.37 5.96
CA GLN A 99 -7.31 -14.65 7.22
C GLN A 99 -8.22 -15.22 8.30
N ASP A 100 -9.39 -15.70 7.92
CA ASP A 100 -10.36 -16.30 8.79
C ASP A 100 -11.37 -17.13 7.99
N TYR A 101 -12.18 -17.91 8.68
CA TYR A 101 -13.31 -18.64 8.09
C TYR A 101 -14.57 -18.53 8.95
N LEU A 102 -15.73 -18.63 8.31
CA LEU A 102 -17.03 -18.60 8.95
C LEU A 102 -17.93 -19.72 8.40
N SER A 103 -18.53 -20.50 9.30
CA SER A 103 -19.53 -21.50 8.90
C SER A 103 -20.85 -20.82 8.56
N LYS A 104 -21.36 -21.06 7.32
CA LYS A 104 -22.65 -20.50 6.86
C LYS A 104 -23.81 -20.83 7.80
N GLY A 105 -23.76 -22.00 8.44
CA GLY A 105 -24.79 -22.42 9.39
C GLY A 105 -24.83 -21.64 10.70
N ASP A 106 -23.73 -21.01 11.07
CA ASP A 106 -23.56 -20.29 12.34
C ASP A 106 -23.26 -18.80 12.17
N ILE A 107 -23.34 -18.30 10.93
CA ILE A 107 -23.14 -16.86 10.64
C ILE A 107 -24.18 -16.04 11.41
N ARG A 108 -23.69 -15.05 12.16
CA ARG A 108 -24.47 -14.05 12.87
C ARG A 108 -23.87 -12.67 12.66
N PRO A 109 -24.63 -11.58 12.78
CA PRO A 109 -24.15 -10.23 12.49
C PRO A 109 -22.86 -9.85 13.22
N ILE A 110 -22.76 -10.10 14.53
CA ILE A 110 -21.60 -9.72 15.33
C ILE A 110 -20.34 -10.55 14.98
N PRO A 111 -20.37 -11.91 14.95
CA PRO A 111 -19.23 -12.69 14.51
C PRO A 111 -18.75 -12.38 13.10
N LEU A 112 -19.67 -12.20 12.13
CA LEU A 112 -19.36 -11.85 10.76
C LEU A 112 -18.55 -10.55 10.68
N ARG A 113 -19.10 -9.47 11.26
CA ARG A 113 -18.44 -8.16 11.27
C ARG A 113 -17.10 -8.20 11.99
N ARG A 114 -17.03 -8.91 13.11
CA ARG A 114 -15.78 -9.07 13.87
C ARG A 114 -14.70 -9.76 13.05
N SER A 115 -15.01 -10.84 12.36
CA SER A 115 -14.06 -11.56 11.50
C SER A 115 -13.57 -10.64 10.37
N ILE A 116 -14.48 -9.94 9.68
CA ILE A 116 -14.13 -9.02 8.61
C ILE A 116 -13.25 -7.86 9.13
N ASN A 117 -13.63 -7.23 10.25
CA ASN A 117 -12.85 -6.13 10.83
C ASN A 117 -11.45 -6.59 11.23
N TYR A 118 -11.31 -7.77 11.85
CA TYR A 118 -10.00 -8.32 12.19
C TYR A 118 -9.16 -8.65 10.96
N ALA A 119 -9.76 -9.17 9.90
CA ALA A 119 -9.06 -9.43 8.66
C ALA A 119 -8.48 -8.15 8.05
N ILE A 120 -9.28 -7.08 8.00
CA ILE A 120 -8.87 -5.76 7.54
C ILE A 120 -7.77 -5.17 8.43
N ASP A 121 -7.99 -5.13 9.76
CA ASP A 121 -7.03 -4.56 10.70
C ASP A 121 -5.68 -5.30 10.65
N ARG A 122 -5.70 -6.64 10.59
CA ARG A 122 -4.48 -7.45 10.52
C ARG A 122 -3.73 -7.29 9.20
N SER A 123 -4.45 -7.14 8.08
CA SER A 123 -3.84 -6.82 6.79
C SER A 123 -3.16 -5.45 6.84
N ASN A 124 -3.85 -4.49 7.41
CA ASN A 124 -3.37 -3.13 7.62
C ASN A 124 -2.12 -3.07 8.50
N GLU A 125 -2.07 -3.83 9.60
CA GLU A 125 -0.91 -3.90 10.50
C GLU A 125 0.31 -4.52 9.81
N ARG A 126 0.11 -5.55 8.98
CA ARG A 126 1.18 -6.15 8.17
C ARG A 126 1.78 -5.14 7.20
N GLU A 127 0.92 -4.41 6.49
CA GLU A 127 1.35 -3.40 5.53
C GLU A 127 2.15 -2.27 6.20
N ILE A 128 1.69 -1.78 7.36
CA ILE A 128 2.43 -0.79 8.15
C ILE A 128 3.80 -1.33 8.58
N ARG A 129 3.88 -2.59 8.98
CA ARG A 129 5.13 -3.22 9.39
C ARG A 129 6.11 -3.31 8.23
N ASP A 130 5.65 -3.83 7.08
CA ASP A 130 6.48 -3.96 5.87
C ASP A 130 7.02 -2.60 5.43
N LEU A 131 6.17 -1.57 5.56
CA LEU A 131 6.54 -0.20 5.23
C LEU A 131 7.59 0.36 6.18
N ARG A 132 7.44 0.14 7.50
CA ARG A 132 8.43 0.54 8.51
C ARG A 132 9.77 -0.16 8.28
N GLU A 133 9.76 -1.47 8.06
CA GLU A 133 10.98 -2.22 7.76
C GLU A 133 11.68 -1.72 6.49
N MET A 134 10.92 -1.30 5.50
CA MET A 134 11.49 -0.73 4.30
C MET A 134 12.09 0.65 4.53
N LEU A 135 11.41 1.52 5.30
CA LEU A 135 11.94 2.83 5.68
C LEU A 135 13.21 2.70 6.53
N ASP A 136 13.24 1.73 7.43
CA ASP A 136 14.43 1.45 8.24
C ASP A 136 15.59 0.94 7.38
N ARG A 137 15.34 0.08 6.39
CA ARG A 137 16.37 -0.29 5.39
C ARG A 137 16.89 0.90 4.58
N TYR A 138 16.03 1.84 4.21
CA TYR A 138 16.48 3.09 3.57
C TYR A 138 17.34 3.94 4.50
N ARG A 139 16.98 4.03 5.78
CA ARG A 139 17.78 4.72 6.81
C ARG A 139 19.14 4.05 6.99
N GLU A 140 19.19 2.72 7.05
CA GLU A 140 20.44 1.95 7.15
C GLU A 140 21.33 2.13 5.91
N MET A 141 20.78 2.05 4.71
CA MET A 141 21.56 2.32 3.48
C MET A 141 22.09 3.76 3.46
N SER A 142 21.36 4.69 4.08
CA SER A 142 21.78 6.05 4.27
C SER A 142 22.94 6.15 5.28
N THR A 143 23.00 5.32 6.33
CA THR A 143 24.02 5.37 7.39
C THR A 143 25.24 4.50 7.14
N THR A 144 25.11 3.31 6.51
CA THR A 144 26.19 2.34 6.35
C THR A 144 27.32 2.76 5.40
N ALA A 145 27.14 3.80 4.63
CA ALA A 145 28.20 4.28 3.75
C ALA A 145 29.21 5.23 4.41
N ASP A 146 29.00 5.58 5.66
CA ASP A 146 29.98 6.33 6.45
C ASP A 146 31.12 5.42 6.98
N ALA A 147 31.04 4.11 6.71
CA ALA A 147 31.98 3.12 7.27
C ALA A 147 33.23 2.87 6.40
N ASP A 148 33.39 3.52 5.25
CA ASP A 148 34.65 3.41 4.44
C ASP A 148 35.52 4.66 4.66
N PRO A 149 36.60 4.59 5.48
CA PRO A 149 37.44 5.72 5.77
C PRO A 149 38.35 6.15 4.60
N SER A 150 38.32 5.43 3.49
CA SER A 150 39.18 5.69 2.32
C SER A 150 38.63 6.73 1.34
N HIS A 151 37.37 7.11 1.47
CA HIS A 151 36.81 8.25 0.74
C HIS A 151 36.59 9.41 1.71
N ASN A 152 37.20 10.57 1.41
CA ASN A 152 36.89 11.86 2.06
C ASN A 152 35.37 12.08 1.94
N ALA A 153 34.63 11.61 2.95
CA ALA A 153 33.18 11.64 2.94
C ALA A 153 32.75 13.11 2.95
N ILE A 154 32.24 13.57 1.82
CA ILE A 154 31.61 14.90 1.77
C ILE A 154 30.44 14.86 2.75
N PRO A 155 30.43 15.70 3.81
CA PRO A 155 29.34 15.72 4.78
C PRO A 155 28.00 15.89 4.06
N ARG A 156 26.93 15.27 4.60
CA ARG A 156 25.60 15.33 3.96
C ARG A 156 25.04 16.74 3.94
N LEU A 157 24.13 17.00 3.00
CA LEU A 157 23.42 18.30 2.93
C LEU A 157 22.73 18.65 4.25
N ARG A 158 22.18 17.68 4.94
CA ARG A 158 21.57 17.84 6.25
C ARG A 158 22.54 18.47 7.28
N GLU A 159 23.81 18.06 7.22
CA GLU A 159 24.86 18.53 8.12
C GLU A 159 25.49 19.85 7.66
N ARG A 160 25.73 19.96 6.33
CA ARG A 160 26.36 21.13 5.73
C ARG A 160 25.44 22.36 5.68
N GLN A 161 24.15 22.12 5.47
CA GLN A 161 23.15 23.17 5.23
C GLN A 161 21.81 22.84 5.90
N PRO A 162 21.73 22.77 7.24
CA PRO A 162 20.53 22.31 7.95
C PRO A 162 19.29 23.19 7.69
N GLN A 163 19.48 24.50 7.49
CA GLN A 163 18.37 25.41 7.18
C GLN A 163 17.83 25.20 5.75
N ALA A 164 18.72 25.10 4.77
CA ALA A 164 18.33 24.82 3.38
C ALA A 164 17.74 23.42 3.24
N PHE A 165 18.23 22.44 4.01
CA PHE A 165 17.67 21.10 4.05
C PHE A 165 16.18 21.11 4.40
N GLY A 166 15.79 21.87 5.41
CA GLY A 166 14.39 22.05 5.79
C GLY A 166 13.52 22.60 4.65
N CYS A 167 14.04 23.54 3.85
CA CYS A 167 13.34 24.11 2.69
C CYS A 167 13.16 23.06 1.57
N TRP A 168 14.19 22.25 1.28
CA TRP A 168 14.06 21.18 0.28
C TRP A 168 13.09 20.09 0.73
N VAL A 169 13.06 19.74 2.02
CA VAL A 169 12.07 18.82 2.57
C VAL A 169 10.65 19.36 2.37
N GLU A 170 10.41 20.66 2.61
CA GLU A 170 9.08 21.26 2.36
C GLU A 170 8.72 21.27 0.87
N SER A 171 9.67 21.66 0.00
CA SER A 171 9.44 21.65 -1.45
C SER A 171 9.14 20.23 -1.96
N TYR A 172 9.86 19.24 -1.46
CA TYR A 172 9.62 17.83 -1.79
C TYR A 172 8.28 17.34 -1.26
N ALA A 173 7.91 17.71 -0.02
CA ALA A 173 6.62 17.40 0.56
C ALA A 173 5.45 17.99 -0.25
N ALA A 174 5.63 19.16 -0.83
CA ALA A 174 4.64 19.76 -1.74
C ALA A 174 4.50 18.94 -3.04
N VAL A 175 5.60 18.44 -3.61
CA VAL A 175 5.57 17.54 -4.77
C VAL A 175 4.83 16.25 -4.44
N LEU A 176 5.10 15.65 -3.28
CA LEU A 176 4.38 14.45 -2.81
C LEU A 176 2.88 14.73 -2.69
N ARG A 177 2.46 15.80 -2.01
CA ARG A 177 1.04 16.17 -1.87
C ARG A 177 0.36 16.30 -3.24
N ARG A 178 0.96 17.03 -4.18
CA ARG A 178 0.44 17.17 -5.56
C ARG A 178 0.36 15.85 -6.31
N HIS A 179 1.37 14.99 -6.13
CA HIS A 179 1.35 13.67 -6.74
C HIS A 179 0.15 12.85 -6.25
N PHE A 180 -0.18 12.95 -4.96
CA PHE A 180 -1.35 12.26 -4.37
C PHE A 180 -2.68 12.90 -4.75
N ASP A 181 -2.77 14.22 -4.76
CA ASP A 181 -3.98 14.92 -5.20
C ASP A 181 -4.33 14.56 -6.65
N ARG A 182 -3.33 14.21 -7.45
CA ARG A 182 -3.50 13.72 -8.82
C ARG A 182 -4.12 12.33 -8.91
N LEU A 183 -3.87 11.43 -7.96
CA LEU A 183 -4.52 10.11 -7.94
C LEU A 183 -6.04 10.24 -7.74
N VAL A 184 -6.48 11.37 -7.20
CA VAL A 184 -7.91 11.68 -6.96
C VAL A 184 -8.50 12.57 -8.06
N VAL A 185 -7.68 13.45 -8.67
CA VAL A 185 -8.12 14.42 -9.72
C VAL A 185 -7.07 14.42 -10.83
N GLN A 186 -7.49 14.28 -12.09
CA GLN A 186 -6.59 14.31 -13.25
C GLN A 186 -5.88 15.68 -13.40
N ILE A 187 -4.75 15.85 -12.73
CA ILE A 187 -3.89 17.04 -12.82
C ILE A 187 -2.54 16.61 -13.44
N ASP A 188 -1.85 17.50 -14.15
CA ASP A 188 -0.55 17.21 -14.77
C ASP A 188 0.55 16.87 -13.73
N LYS A 189 1.52 16.02 -14.14
CA LYS A 189 2.65 15.62 -13.28
C LYS A 189 3.45 16.86 -12.85
N PRO A 190 3.88 16.98 -11.58
CA PRO A 190 4.68 18.09 -11.08
C PRO A 190 6.16 18.01 -11.56
N ARG A 191 6.35 17.69 -12.84
CA ARG A 191 7.66 17.41 -13.42
C ARG A 191 8.59 18.62 -13.45
N GLU A 192 8.03 19.80 -13.63
CA GLU A 192 8.79 21.05 -13.60
C GLU A 192 9.32 21.35 -12.20
N GLU A 193 8.50 21.12 -11.16
CA GLU A 193 8.91 21.31 -9.77
C GLU A 193 9.97 20.29 -9.36
N MET A 194 9.81 19.03 -9.76
CA MET A 194 10.80 17.97 -9.54
C MET A 194 12.14 18.34 -10.18
N SER A 195 12.12 18.79 -11.44
CA SER A 195 13.32 19.21 -12.17
C SER A 195 14.01 20.41 -11.52
N ARG A 196 13.23 21.37 -11.00
CA ARG A 196 13.74 22.52 -10.27
C ARG A 196 14.45 22.09 -8.99
N ILE A 197 13.80 21.30 -8.15
CA ILE A 197 14.39 20.78 -6.90
C ILE A 197 15.68 20.02 -7.18
N VAL A 198 15.68 19.14 -8.19
CA VAL A 198 16.85 18.35 -8.57
C VAL A 198 17.99 19.26 -9.06
N SER A 199 17.69 20.31 -9.83
CA SER A 199 18.70 21.27 -10.29
C SER A 199 19.33 22.02 -9.12
N GLU A 200 18.53 22.47 -8.15
CA GLU A 200 19.01 23.14 -6.93
C GLU A 200 19.90 22.18 -6.11
N LEU A 201 19.44 20.95 -5.87
CA LEU A 201 20.20 19.91 -5.16
C LEU A 201 21.52 19.60 -5.86
N GLY A 202 21.48 19.45 -7.18
CA GLY A 202 22.66 19.17 -8.00
C GLY A 202 23.69 20.31 -7.96
N GLN A 203 23.25 21.58 -7.90
CA GLN A 203 24.14 22.74 -7.72
C GLN A 203 24.85 22.70 -6.35
N GLN A 204 24.21 22.13 -5.35
CA GLN A 204 24.79 21.96 -4.01
C GLN A 204 25.66 20.69 -3.89
N GLY A 205 25.82 19.93 -4.96
CA GLY A 205 26.57 18.66 -4.96
C GLY A 205 25.86 17.55 -4.20
N ALA A 206 24.53 17.57 -4.19
CA ALA A 206 23.72 16.54 -3.55
C ALA A 206 23.88 15.17 -4.25
N GLY A 207 24.14 14.13 -3.48
CA GLY A 207 24.14 12.77 -3.98
C GLY A 207 22.76 12.07 -3.85
N PRO A 208 22.65 10.85 -4.36
CA PRO A 208 21.44 10.03 -4.21
C PRO A 208 20.98 9.87 -2.76
N ARG A 209 21.92 9.86 -1.82
CA ARG A 209 21.64 9.75 -0.38
C ARG A 209 21.01 10.99 0.22
N ASP A 210 21.48 12.18 -0.20
CA ASP A 210 20.88 13.44 0.23
C ASP A 210 19.41 13.51 -0.23
N LEU A 211 19.13 13.02 -1.46
CA LEU A 211 17.78 12.94 -1.97
C LEU A 211 16.91 11.94 -1.17
N LEU A 212 17.47 10.79 -0.75
CA LEU A 212 16.78 9.84 0.12
C LEU A 212 16.48 10.43 1.50
N ASP A 213 17.43 11.13 2.11
CA ASP A 213 17.23 11.80 3.40
C ASP A 213 16.09 12.83 3.32
N ILE A 214 16.03 13.60 2.21
CA ILE A 214 14.95 14.54 1.94
C ILE A 214 13.62 13.81 1.74
N HIS A 215 13.61 12.73 0.96
CA HIS A 215 12.41 11.94 0.70
C HIS A 215 11.81 11.38 1.98
N VAL A 216 12.61 10.71 2.81
CA VAL A 216 12.16 10.14 4.10
C VAL A 216 11.63 11.23 5.01
N SER A 217 12.36 12.36 5.14
CA SER A 217 11.93 13.48 5.98
C SER A 217 10.63 14.14 5.48
N ALA A 218 10.43 14.17 4.15
CA ALA A 218 9.20 14.70 3.54
C ALA A 218 8.02 13.73 3.72
N LEU A 219 8.25 12.42 3.59
CA LEU A 219 7.23 11.42 3.88
C LEU A 219 6.74 11.50 5.33
N ASP A 220 7.66 11.59 6.30
CA ASP A 220 7.33 11.75 7.72
C ASP A 220 6.40 12.97 7.94
N ARG A 221 6.65 14.09 7.23
CA ARG A 221 5.81 15.31 7.33
C ARG A 221 4.45 15.19 6.66
N VAL A 222 4.34 14.45 5.57
CA VAL A 222 3.10 14.33 4.80
C VAL A 222 2.20 13.22 5.35
N SER A 223 2.80 12.18 5.93
CA SER A 223 2.08 11.01 6.46
C SER A 223 1.36 11.28 7.79
N GLY A 224 1.76 12.31 8.56
CA GLY A 224 1.16 12.59 9.88
C GLY A 224 1.28 11.38 10.82
N ASP A 225 0.24 11.12 11.63
CA ASP A 225 0.20 9.99 12.57
C ASP A 225 0.06 8.61 11.91
N GLY A 226 0.82 8.33 10.88
CA GLY A 226 1.19 7.03 10.29
C GLY A 226 0.13 5.91 10.13
N ASN A 227 -1.07 6.09 10.62
CA ASN A 227 -2.08 5.03 10.74
C ASN A 227 -3.27 5.18 9.75
N SER A 228 -3.24 6.14 8.85
CA SER A 228 -4.33 6.34 7.89
C SER A 228 -4.04 5.62 6.57
N VAL A 229 -5.08 5.17 5.86
CA VAL A 229 -5.01 4.64 4.48
C VAL A 229 -4.26 5.63 3.58
N LYS A 230 -4.47 6.92 3.79
CA LYS A 230 -3.79 8.01 3.08
C LYS A 230 -2.27 7.98 3.29
N ALA A 231 -1.79 7.76 4.50
CA ALA A 231 -0.37 7.67 4.82
C ALA A 231 0.30 6.49 4.08
N ARG A 232 -0.43 5.38 3.92
CA ARG A 232 0.05 4.19 3.21
C ARG A 232 0.19 4.42 1.73
N THR A 233 -0.87 4.92 1.09
CA THR A 233 -0.85 5.28 -0.33
C THR A 233 0.28 6.25 -0.61
N MET A 234 0.48 7.24 0.27
CA MET A 234 1.57 8.20 0.18
C MET A 234 2.95 7.55 0.22
N ALA A 235 3.17 6.57 1.08
CA ALA A 235 4.46 5.91 1.17
C ALA A 235 4.73 4.97 -0.02
N LEU A 236 3.70 4.28 -0.53
CA LEU A 236 3.81 3.42 -1.71
C LEU A 236 4.06 4.23 -2.98
N GLU A 237 3.25 5.24 -3.23
CA GLU A 237 3.36 6.10 -4.40
C GLU A 237 4.58 7.03 -4.35
N GLY A 238 4.95 7.47 -3.15
CA GLY A 238 6.14 8.29 -2.93
C GLY A 238 7.43 7.66 -3.45
N ARG A 239 7.51 6.31 -3.53
CA ARG A 239 8.64 5.61 -4.13
C ARG A 239 8.82 5.95 -5.60
N LEU A 240 7.72 6.06 -6.33
CA LEU A 240 7.76 6.41 -7.76
C LEU A 240 8.32 7.82 -7.94
N VAL A 241 7.92 8.76 -7.06
CA VAL A 241 8.47 10.12 -7.03
C VAL A 241 9.97 10.09 -6.72
N ALA A 242 10.40 9.29 -5.72
CA ALA A 242 11.82 9.18 -5.37
C ALA A 242 12.66 8.62 -6.52
N LEU A 243 12.17 7.56 -7.20
CA LEU A 243 12.85 6.96 -8.35
C LEU A 243 12.95 7.94 -9.53
N GLU A 244 11.88 8.67 -9.82
CA GLU A 244 11.86 9.67 -10.89
C GLU A 244 12.85 10.82 -10.59
N MET A 245 12.86 11.32 -9.34
CA MET A 245 13.81 12.36 -8.93
C MET A 245 15.27 11.88 -8.91
N MET A 246 15.51 10.61 -8.56
CA MET A 246 16.85 10.01 -8.71
C MET A 246 17.29 9.96 -10.17
N GLY A 247 16.38 9.57 -11.07
CA GLY A 247 16.64 9.59 -12.51
C GLY A 247 17.02 10.99 -12.99
N LEU A 248 16.25 12.00 -12.60
CA LEU A 248 16.53 13.40 -12.93
C LEU A 248 17.89 13.87 -12.36
N LEU A 249 18.26 13.45 -11.15
CA LEU A 249 19.56 13.79 -10.54
C LEU A 249 20.73 13.15 -11.30
N VAL A 250 20.57 11.92 -11.73
CA VAL A 250 21.57 11.25 -12.58
C VAL A 250 21.72 12.01 -13.91
N ASP A 251 20.62 12.38 -14.55
CA ASP A 251 20.64 13.13 -15.81
C ASP A 251 21.29 14.50 -15.64
N TYR A 252 21.01 15.20 -14.55
CA TYR A 252 21.66 16.46 -14.21
C TYR A 252 23.20 16.34 -14.21
N TYR A 253 23.72 15.30 -13.54
CA TYR A 253 25.17 15.10 -13.48
C TYR A 253 25.76 14.59 -14.82
N ARG A 254 25.04 13.81 -15.60
CA ARG A 254 25.46 13.37 -16.94
C ARG A 254 25.62 14.55 -17.90
N VAL A 255 24.65 15.45 -17.92
CA VAL A 255 24.68 16.67 -18.75
C VAL A 255 25.86 17.55 -18.36
N ARG A 256 26.09 17.81 -17.08
CA ARG A 256 27.25 18.62 -16.62
C ARG A 256 28.58 18.01 -16.95
N LYS A 257 28.72 16.69 -16.81
CA LYS A 257 29.95 15.97 -17.18
C LYS A 257 30.22 16.09 -18.68
N SER A 258 29.20 16.02 -19.52
CA SER A 258 29.31 16.15 -20.97
C SER A 258 29.62 17.57 -21.42
N ALA A 259 29.18 18.58 -20.65
CA ALA A 259 29.43 20.00 -20.92
C ALA A 259 30.80 20.50 -20.39
N GLY A 260 31.62 19.64 -19.76
CA GLY A 260 32.94 20.02 -19.24
C GLY A 260 32.90 21.03 -18.08
N ILE A 261 31.73 21.24 -17.46
CA ILE A 261 31.54 22.16 -16.33
C ILE A 261 31.87 21.37 -15.05
N ARG A 262 33.00 21.74 -14.40
CA ARG A 262 33.39 21.24 -13.07
C ARG A 262 32.59 21.86 -11.96
#